data_54bcf639dbd70eb9c86cbbe6501e526a
#
_entry.id   54bcf639dbd70eb9c86cbbe6501e526a
#
_cell.length_a   1.000
_cell.length_b   1.000
_cell.length_c   1.000
_cell.angle_alpha   90.00
_cell.angle_beta   90.00
_cell.angle_gamma   90.00
#
_symmetry.space_group_name_H-M   'P 1'
#
loop_
_entity.id
_entity.type
_entity.pdbx_description
1 polymer ?
#
loop_
_entity_poly.entity_id
_entity_poly.type
_entity_poly.pdbx_seq_one_letter_code
_entity_poly.pdbx_strand_id
1 'polypeptide(L)'
;MEKYLFILRSCPFFSGMADEEILTILHCMDAKAKKLDRNAYIFRAGESTETMGLVLSGSVLVIQEDLWGHRNILAKILPGDFFGESYAATPGSVLNVSVVANEDSEILMLNVNHLLTTCRNSCTHHNHLIRNLVSVLAGKVLQWDSKITHISKRSTREKLLSYLSSEAIRQGKLAFDIPYDRQQLADYLSVERAAMSAELSKLKKEGILDTQKNHFVLRSVPQNLG
;
A
#
# COMPACT_ATOMS: atom_id res chain seq x y z
N MET A 1 -20.92 -9.86 5.53
CA MET A 1 -20.30 -8.57 5.13
C MET A 1 -20.47 -7.47 6.18
N GLU A 2 -21.59 -7.41 6.89
CA GLU A 2 -21.87 -6.36 7.91
C GLU A 2 -20.75 -6.17 8.95
N LYS A 3 -20.11 -7.25 9.41
CA LYS A 3 -19.00 -7.17 10.38
C LYS A 3 -17.80 -6.33 9.91
N TYR A 4 -17.69 -6.05 8.61
CA TYR A 4 -16.59 -5.26 8.03
C TYR A 4 -16.97 -3.82 7.71
N LEU A 5 -18.23 -3.41 7.95
CA LEU A 5 -18.70 -2.06 7.64
C LEU A 5 -17.86 -0.97 8.28
N PHE A 6 -17.32 -1.23 9.49
CA PHE A 6 -16.44 -0.26 10.16
C PHE A 6 -15.21 0.08 9.31
N ILE A 7 -14.53 -0.94 8.75
CA ILE A 7 -13.34 -0.72 7.90
C ILE A 7 -13.74 -0.20 6.52
N LEU A 8 -14.86 -0.69 5.96
CA LEU A 8 -15.34 -0.28 4.64
C LEU A 8 -15.73 1.19 4.60
N ARG A 9 -16.35 1.74 5.65
CA ARG A 9 -16.68 3.17 5.78
C ARG A 9 -15.44 4.07 5.78
N SER A 10 -14.33 3.59 6.36
CA SER A 10 -13.08 4.35 6.38
C SER A 10 -12.28 4.27 5.07
N CYS A 11 -12.68 3.39 4.18
CA CYS A 11 -12.02 3.16 2.91
C CYS A 11 -12.38 4.25 1.88
N PRO A 12 -11.39 4.94 1.27
CA PRO A 12 -11.64 5.96 0.25
C PRO A 12 -12.48 5.49 -0.93
N PHE A 13 -12.43 4.21 -1.26
CA PHE A 13 -13.22 3.63 -2.34
C PHE A 13 -14.73 3.69 -2.10
N PHE A 14 -15.16 3.58 -0.84
CA PHE A 14 -16.58 3.68 -0.44
C PHE A 14 -16.94 5.05 0.14
N SER A 15 -16.07 6.03 0.01
CA SER A 15 -16.31 7.39 0.53
C SER A 15 -17.62 7.95 0.02
N GLY A 16 -18.41 8.53 0.95
CA GLY A 16 -19.70 9.16 0.63
C GLY A 16 -20.86 8.19 0.37
N MET A 17 -20.68 6.90 0.63
CA MET A 17 -21.72 5.88 0.47
C MET A 17 -22.34 5.49 1.82
N ALA A 18 -23.66 5.25 1.82
CA ALA A 18 -24.37 4.67 2.96
C ALA A 18 -24.10 3.16 3.07
N ASP A 19 -24.30 2.58 4.25
CA ASP A 19 -24.05 1.15 4.51
C ASP A 19 -24.80 0.23 3.55
N GLU A 20 -26.07 0.51 3.30
CA GLU A 20 -26.92 -0.28 2.39
C GLU A 20 -26.38 -0.23 0.95
N GLU A 21 -25.85 0.92 0.53
CA GLU A 21 -25.22 1.10 -0.77
C GLU A 21 -23.93 0.29 -0.87
N ILE A 22 -23.09 0.33 0.19
CA ILE A 22 -21.85 -0.48 0.27
C ILE A 22 -22.20 -1.96 0.16
N LEU A 23 -23.16 -2.46 0.94
CA LEU A 23 -23.56 -3.87 0.91
C LEU A 23 -24.11 -4.29 -0.46
N THR A 24 -24.89 -3.42 -1.10
CA THR A 24 -25.43 -3.66 -2.45
C THR A 24 -24.30 -3.78 -3.47
N ILE A 25 -23.35 -2.86 -3.44
CA ILE A 25 -22.17 -2.87 -4.34
C ILE A 25 -21.29 -4.10 -4.10
N LEU A 26 -21.05 -4.48 -2.86
CA LEU A 26 -20.29 -5.69 -2.55
C LEU A 26 -20.93 -6.95 -3.16
N HIS A 27 -22.24 -7.02 -3.13
CA HIS A 27 -22.98 -8.10 -3.79
C HIS A 27 -22.81 -8.04 -5.32
N CYS A 28 -22.95 -6.86 -5.92
CA CYS A 28 -22.75 -6.67 -7.37
C CYS A 28 -21.34 -7.03 -7.82
N MET A 29 -20.32 -6.79 -7.00
CA MET A 29 -18.90 -7.08 -7.29
C MET A 29 -18.48 -8.51 -6.93
N ASP A 30 -19.45 -9.41 -6.61
CA ASP A 30 -19.17 -10.78 -6.17
C ASP A 30 -18.12 -10.84 -5.03
N ALA A 31 -18.27 -9.96 -4.05
CA ALA A 31 -17.33 -9.78 -2.96
C ALA A 31 -17.19 -11.04 -2.10
N LYS A 32 -15.96 -11.56 -1.99
CA LYS A 32 -15.65 -12.78 -1.22
C LYS A 32 -14.51 -12.50 -0.22
N ALA A 33 -14.78 -12.74 1.05
CA ALA A 33 -13.75 -12.65 2.07
C ALA A 33 -12.91 -13.94 2.10
N LYS A 34 -11.57 -13.78 2.13
CA LYS A 34 -10.60 -14.86 2.30
C LYS A 34 -9.75 -14.61 3.54
N LYS A 35 -9.55 -15.66 4.35
CA LYS A 35 -8.54 -15.68 5.40
C LYS A 35 -7.27 -16.30 4.84
N LEU A 36 -6.14 -15.73 5.20
CA LEU A 36 -4.83 -16.09 4.68
C LEU A 36 -3.84 -16.14 5.83
N ASP A 37 -3.11 -17.21 5.91
CA ASP A 37 -1.99 -17.34 6.84
C ASP A 37 -0.82 -16.49 6.36
N ARG A 38 0.05 -16.13 7.27
CA ARG A 38 1.29 -15.41 6.98
C ARG A 38 2.07 -16.11 5.87
N ASN A 39 2.63 -15.32 4.93
CA ASN A 39 3.36 -15.75 3.73
C ASN A 39 2.52 -16.44 2.65
N ALA A 40 1.19 -16.54 2.80
CA ALA A 40 0.33 -17.00 1.72
C ALA A 40 0.33 -16.01 0.56
N TYR A 41 0.43 -16.51 -0.67
CA TYR A 41 0.32 -15.70 -1.87
C TYR A 41 -1.16 -15.47 -2.20
N ILE A 42 -1.50 -14.20 -2.51
CA ILE A 42 -2.81 -13.79 -3.00
C ILE A 42 -2.78 -13.72 -4.53
N PHE A 43 -1.73 -13.11 -5.06
CA PHE A 43 -1.42 -13.04 -6.48
C PHE A 43 0.04 -13.41 -6.72
N ARG A 44 0.35 -14.02 -7.86
CA ARG A 44 1.71 -14.35 -8.27
C ARG A 44 2.08 -13.61 -9.55
N ALA A 45 3.32 -13.17 -9.64
CA ALA A 45 3.89 -12.66 -10.89
C ALA A 45 3.74 -13.71 -11.99
N GLY A 46 3.39 -13.29 -13.19
CA GLY A 46 3.11 -14.15 -14.33
C GLY A 46 1.64 -14.58 -14.47
N GLU A 47 0.79 -14.37 -13.46
CA GLU A 47 -0.65 -14.63 -13.53
C GLU A 47 -1.40 -13.38 -14.04
N SER A 48 -2.65 -13.55 -14.44
CA SER A 48 -3.59 -12.45 -14.71
C SER A 48 -4.68 -12.45 -13.64
N THR A 49 -5.32 -11.30 -13.41
CA THR A 49 -6.41 -11.19 -12.45
C THR A 49 -7.50 -10.24 -12.95
N GLU A 50 -8.74 -10.60 -12.67
CA GLU A 50 -9.92 -9.74 -12.84
C GLU A 50 -10.42 -9.19 -11.49
N THR A 51 -9.76 -9.59 -10.40
CA THR A 51 -10.14 -9.19 -9.05
C THR A 51 -9.08 -8.30 -8.43
N MET A 52 -9.53 -7.33 -7.64
CA MET A 52 -8.71 -6.59 -6.71
C MET A 52 -8.95 -7.05 -5.29
N GLY A 53 -7.99 -6.84 -4.41
CA GLY A 53 -8.10 -7.15 -2.98
C GLY A 53 -8.19 -5.90 -2.13
N LEU A 54 -9.06 -5.90 -1.12
CA LEU A 54 -9.12 -4.93 -0.03
C LEU A 54 -8.67 -5.61 1.26
N VAL A 55 -7.73 -5.04 1.97
CA VAL A 55 -7.30 -5.56 3.27
C VAL A 55 -8.34 -5.22 4.34
N LEU A 56 -8.92 -6.24 4.98
CA LEU A 56 -9.87 -6.08 6.07
C LEU A 56 -9.17 -6.14 7.44
N SER A 57 -8.17 -7.01 7.57
CA SER A 57 -7.31 -7.09 8.76
C SER A 57 -5.94 -7.66 8.39
N GLY A 58 -4.93 -7.44 9.23
CA GLY A 58 -3.55 -7.80 8.94
C GLY A 58 -2.90 -6.83 7.95
N SER A 59 -1.98 -7.32 7.13
CA SER A 59 -1.33 -6.53 6.08
C SER A 59 -0.77 -7.42 4.98
N VAL A 60 -0.63 -6.86 3.75
CA VAL A 60 -0.01 -7.57 2.64
C VAL A 60 1.14 -6.76 2.06
N LEU A 61 2.08 -7.46 1.43
CA LEU A 61 3.21 -6.85 0.72
C LEU A 61 3.03 -7.07 -0.78
N VAL A 62 3.17 -6.00 -1.54
CA VAL A 62 3.37 -6.06 -2.98
C VAL A 62 4.86 -6.14 -3.21
N ILE A 63 5.30 -7.25 -3.79
CA ILE A 63 6.72 -7.57 -3.95
C ILE A 63 7.07 -7.84 -5.41
N GLN A 64 8.30 -7.55 -5.76
CA GLN A 64 8.93 -7.97 -7.00
C GLN A 64 10.18 -8.76 -6.64
N GLU A 65 10.31 -9.94 -7.23
CA GLU A 65 11.46 -10.81 -7.07
C GLU A 65 12.11 -11.02 -8.43
N ASP A 66 13.45 -10.96 -8.48
CA ASP A 66 14.20 -11.27 -9.68
C ASP A 66 14.58 -12.76 -9.74
N LEU A 67 15.20 -13.18 -10.85
CA LEU A 67 15.63 -14.56 -11.05
C LEU A 67 16.70 -15.04 -10.06
N TRP A 68 17.39 -14.13 -9.38
CA TRP A 68 18.40 -14.42 -8.35
C TRP A 68 17.83 -14.42 -6.93
N GLY A 69 16.51 -14.18 -6.78
CA GLY A 69 15.83 -14.16 -5.48
C GLY A 69 15.97 -12.85 -4.72
N HIS A 70 16.48 -11.78 -5.35
CA HIS A 70 16.46 -10.47 -4.73
C HIS A 70 15.01 -9.96 -4.67
N ARG A 71 14.60 -9.60 -3.48
CA ARG A 71 13.25 -9.13 -3.19
C ARG A 71 13.23 -7.62 -3.01
N ASN A 72 12.33 -6.96 -3.75
CA ASN A 72 12.02 -5.55 -3.58
C ASN A 72 10.57 -5.40 -3.10
N ILE A 73 10.34 -4.67 -2.02
CA ILE A 73 9.01 -4.33 -1.55
C ILE A 73 8.56 -3.06 -2.26
N LEU A 74 7.53 -3.20 -3.09
CA LEU A 74 6.95 -2.06 -3.80
C LEU A 74 6.02 -1.27 -2.90
N ALA A 75 5.18 -1.96 -2.11
CA ALA A 75 4.27 -1.34 -1.16
C ALA A 75 3.91 -2.32 -0.04
N LYS A 76 3.55 -1.78 1.13
CA LYS A 76 2.82 -2.49 2.18
C LYS A 76 1.41 -1.92 2.22
N ILE A 77 0.43 -2.81 2.11
CA ILE A 77 -0.99 -2.49 2.06
C ILE A 77 -1.58 -2.78 3.44
N LEU A 78 -2.24 -1.79 4.02
CA LEU A 78 -2.81 -1.83 5.35
C LEU A 78 -4.34 -1.97 5.30
N PRO A 79 -5.02 -2.24 6.43
CA PRO A 79 -6.48 -2.32 6.47
C PRO A 79 -7.15 -1.05 5.92
N GLY A 80 -8.11 -1.24 5.01
CA GLY A 80 -8.79 -0.16 4.29
C GLY A 80 -8.17 0.18 2.93
N ASP A 81 -6.98 -0.32 2.62
CA ASP A 81 -6.30 -0.09 1.34
C ASP A 81 -6.50 -1.25 0.35
N PHE A 82 -6.33 -0.95 -0.94
CA PHE A 82 -6.49 -1.88 -2.06
C PHE A 82 -5.17 -2.30 -2.68
N PHE A 83 -5.21 -3.44 -3.38
CA PHE A 83 -4.14 -3.94 -4.25
C PHE A 83 -4.71 -4.68 -5.46
N GLY A 84 -3.92 -4.73 -6.55
CA GLY A 84 -4.27 -5.46 -7.78
C GLY A 84 -5.27 -4.75 -8.71
N GLU A 85 -5.80 -3.59 -8.30
CA GLU A 85 -6.80 -2.84 -9.05
C GLU A 85 -6.33 -2.41 -10.44
N SER A 86 -5.08 -2.02 -10.59
CA SER A 86 -4.51 -1.60 -11.88
C SER A 86 -4.48 -2.74 -12.89
N TYR A 87 -4.11 -3.94 -12.43
CA TYR A 87 -4.11 -5.14 -13.28
C TYR A 87 -5.53 -5.62 -13.58
N ALA A 88 -6.38 -5.66 -12.56
CA ALA A 88 -7.77 -6.09 -12.73
C ALA A 88 -8.58 -5.17 -13.66
N ALA A 89 -8.24 -3.86 -13.69
CA ALA A 89 -8.87 -2.88 -14.57
C ALA A 89 -8.26 -2.81 -15.98
N THR A 90 -7.13 -3.52 -16.23
CA THR A 90 -6.45 -3.51 -17.54
C THR A 90 -6.59 -4.87 -18.22
N PRO A 91 -7.49 -5.04 -19.19
CA PRO A 91 -7.72 -6.32 -19.86
C PRO A 91 -6.43 -6.91 -20.45
N GLY A 92 -6.18 -8.19 -20.21
CA GLY A 92 -5.03 -8.92 -20.72
C GLY A 92 -3.70 -8.58 -20.04
N SER A 93 -3.69 -7.77 -18.99
CA SER A 93 -2.47 -7.48 -18.23
C SER A 93 -2.02 -8.71 -17.44
N VAL A 94 -0.70 -8.92 -17.41
CA VAL A 94 -0.03 -9.94 -16.61
C VAL A 94 0.66 -9.26 -15.44
N LEU A 95 0.50 -9.81 -14.24
CA LEU A 95 1.15 -9.31 -13.04
C LEU A 95 2.67 -9.42 -13.17
N ASN A 96 3.38 -8.32 -13.02
CA ASN A 96 4.85 -8.30 -12.88
C ASN A 96 5.28 -8.23 -11.41
N VAL A 97 4.32 -8.39 -10.49
CA VAL A 97 4.50 -8.37 -9.04
C VAL A 97 3.75 -9.54 -8.42
N SER A 98 4.16 -9.95 -7.23
CA SER A 98 3.39 -10.86 -6.39
C SER A 98 2.80 -10.09 -5.20
N VAL A 99 1.69 -10.58 -4.66
CA VAL A 99 1.09 -10.06 -3.44
C VAL A 99 1.04 -11.18 -2.42
N VAL A 100 1.63 -10.95 -1.24
CA VAL A 100 1.79 -11.95 -0.19
C VAL A 100 1.34 -11.40 1.16
N ALA A 101 0.68 -12.25 1.96
CA ALA A 101 0.29 -11.90 3.31
C ALA A 101 1.54 -11.71 4.21
N ASN A 102 1.71 -10.52 4.81
CA ASN A 102 2.82 -10.21 5.71
C ASN A 102 2.63 -10.83 7.10
N GLU A 103 1.39 -11.06 7.45
CA GLU A 103 0.90 -11.65 8.69
C GLU A 103 -0.46 -12.32 8.41
N ASP A 104 -1.03 -13.03 9.39
CA ASP A 104 -2.38 -13.57 9.24
C ASP A 104 -3.36 -12.43 8.89
N SER A 105 -4.02 -12.57 7.76
CA SER A 105 -4.76 -11.48 7.15
C SER A 105 -6.13 -11.92 6.65
N GLU A 106 -7.08 -11.00 6.64
CA GLU A 106 -8.39 -11.21 6.02
C GLU A 106 -8.56 -10.19 4.88
N ILE A 107 -8.85 -10.70 3.69
CA ILE A 107 -8.89 -9.91 2.45
C ILE A 107 -10.27 -10.06 1.81
N LEU A 108 -10.83 -8.96 1.36
CA LEU A 108 -12.03 -8.94 0.54
C LEU A 108 -11.63 -8.87 -0.93
N MET A 109 -11.95 -9.92 -1.68
CA MET A 109 -11.74 -9.99 -3.14
C MET A 109 -12.96 -9.43 -3.86
N LEU A 110 -12.75 -8.53 -4.82
CA LEU A 110 -13.78 -7.79 -5.54
C LEU A 110 -13.54 -7.93 -7.05
N ASN A 111 -14.54 -8.33 -7.82
CA ASN A 111 -14.44 -8.39 -9.28
C ASN A 111 -14.58 -6.99 -9.89
N VAL A 112 -13.52 -6.50 -10.55
CA VAL A 112 -13.48 -5.16 -11.14
C VAL A 112 -14.30 -5.08 -12.42
N ASN A 113 -14.41 -6.16 -13.18
CA ASN A 113 -15.22 -6.17 -14.40
C ASN A 113 -16.70 -5.92 -14.11
N HIS A 114 -17.20 -6.40 -12.96
CA HIS A 114 -18.58 -6.14 -12.54
C HIS A 114 -18.81 -4.65 -12.17
N LEU A 115 -17.74 -3.92 -11.80
CA LEU A 115 -17.82 -2.49 -11.59
C LEU A 115 -17.80 -1.70 -12.91
N LEU A 116 -16.96 -2.13 -13.87
CA LEU A 116 -16.76 -1.43 -15.14
C LEU A 116 -17.84 -1.74 -16.18
N THR A 117 -18.49 -2.91 -16.08
CA THR A 117 -19.63 -3.24 -16.90
C THR A 117 -20.89 -2.65 -16.28
N THR A 118 -21.45 -1.65 -16.94
CA THR A 118 -22.67 -0.97 -16.50
C THR A 118 -23.77 -1.98 -16.18
N CYS A 119 -24.21 -1.97 -14.93
CA CYS A 119 -25.48 -2.56 -14.51
C CYS A 119 -26.59 -2.08 -15.47
N ARG A 120 -27.46 -2.96 -15.96
CA ARG A 120 -28.57 -2.64 -16.89
C ARG A 120 -29.46 -1.48 -16.40
N ASN A 121 -29.37 -1.13 -15.11
CA ASN A 121 -30.16 -0.10 -14.44
C ASN A 121 -29.42 1.22 -14.21
N SER A 122 -28.22 1.47 -14.82
CA SER A 122 -27.45 2.72 -14.69
C SER A 122 -27.44 3.28 -13.25
N CYS A 123 -27.17 2.43 -12.26
CA CYS A 123 -27.37 2.86 -10.87
C CYS A 123 -26.34 3.95 -10.51
N THR A 124 -26.81 4.99 -9.82
CA THR A 124 -26.01 6.13 -9.38
C THR A 124 -24.79 5.71 -8.52
N HIS A 125 -24.92 4.58 -7.84
CA HIS A 125 -23.87 4.01 -6.97
C HIS A 125 -22.63 3.57 -7.76
N HIS A 126 -22.77 2.99 -8.95
CA HIS A 126 -21.64 2.61 -9.80
C HIS A 126 -20.83 3.84 -10.25
N ASN A 127 -21.52 4.92 -10.66
CA ASN A 127 -20.85 6.15 -11.06
C ASN A 127 -20.06 6.78 -9.91
N HIS A 128 -20.61 6.75 -8.69
CA HIS A 128 -19.94 7.22 -7.50
C HIS A 128 -18.68 6.38 -7.22
N LEU A 129 -18.82 5.07 -7.28
CA LEU A 129 -17.72 4.14 -7.01
C LEU A 129 -16.60 4.25 -8.05
N ILE A 130 -16.94 4.44 -9.34
CA ILE A 130 -15.93 4.67 -10.41
C ILE A 130 -15.15 5.96 -10.14
N ARG A 131 -15.80 7.05 -9.73
CA ARG A 131 -15.10 8.28 -9.35
C ARG A 131 -14.17 8.08 -8.16
N ASN A 132 -14.61 7.33 -7.16
CA ASN A 132 -13.78 6.99 -6.01
C ASN A 132 -12.59 6.11 -6.43
N LEU A 133 -12.79 5.14 -7.33
CA LEU A 133 -11.71 4.33 -7.88
C LEU A 133 -10.66 5.20 -8.59
N VAL A 134 -11.09 6.14 -9.43
CA VAL A 134 -10.16 7.09 -10.10
C VAL A 134 -9.36 7.88 -9.07
N SER A 135 -10.00 8.37 -8.01
CA SER A 135 -9.32 9.11 -6.94
C SER A 135 -8.29 8.23 -6.19
N VAL A 136 -8.64 6.97 -5.92
CA VAL A 136 -7.72 5.99 -5.29
C VAL A 136 -6.52 5.72 -6.21
N LEU A 137 -6.74 5.50 -7.51
CA LEU A 137 -5.67 5.28 -8.49
C LEU A 137 -4.76 6.50 -8.60
N ALA A 138 -5.32 7.72 -8.67
CA ALA A 138 -4.55 8.95 -8.69
C ALA A 138 -3.69 9.12 -7.42
N GLY A 139 -4.26 8.82 -6.24
CA GLY A 139 -3.52 8.82 -4.98
C GLY A 139 -2.33 7.84 -4.99
N LYS A 140 -2.50 6.67 -5.59
CA LYS A 140 -1.41 5.69 -5.73
C LYS A 140 -0.31 6.17 -6.69
N VAL A 141 -0.64 6.85 -7.77
CA VAL A 141 0.36 7.47 -8.65
C VAL A 141 1.23 8.45 -7.87
N LEU A 142 0.64 9.31 -7.03
CA LEU A 142 1.40 10.23 -6.17
C LEU A 142 2.29 9.51 -5.14
N GLN A 143 1.84 8.38 -4.60
CA GLN A 143 2.67 7.54 -3.73
C GLN A 143 3.87 6.94 -4.48
N TRP A 144 3.68 6.50 -5.73
CA TRP A 144 4.76 6.02 -6.58
C TRP A 144 5.78 7.10 -6.91
N ASP A 145 5.34 8.33 -7.22
CA ASP A 145 6.24 9.48 -7.44
C ASP A 145 7.11 9.74 -6.21
N SER A 146 6.51 9.70 -5.02
CA SER A 146 7.26 9.84 -3.77
C SER A 146 8.29 8.72 -3.60
N LYS A 147 7.92 7.47 -3.86
CA LYS A 147 8.85 6.34 -3.78
C LYS A 147 10.00 6.49 -4.77
N ILE A 148 9.72 6.82 -6.03
CA ILE A 148 10.76 7.07 -7.04
C ILE A 148 11.72 8.15 -6.57
N THR A 149 11.20 9.24 -6.00
CA THR A 149 12.03 10.31 -5.44
C THR A 149 12.97 9.81 -4.35
N HIS A 150 12.52 8.90 -3.48
CA HIS A 150 13.37 8.35 -2.42
C HIS A 150 14.45 7.42 -2.97
N ILE A 151 14.07 6.46 -3.83
CA ILE A 151 15.01 5.44 -4.33
C ILE A 151 16.00 5.98 -5.37
N SER A 152 15.68 7.11 -6.03
CA SER A 152 16.57 7.77 -6.99
C SER A 152 17.73 8.53 -6.35
N LYS A 153 17.72 8.73 -5.02
CA LYS A 153 18.84 9.33 -4.30
C LYS A 153 20.08 8.44 -4.41
N ARG A 154 21.27 9.06 -4.42
CA ARG A 154 22.54 8.36 -4.68
C ARG A 154 23.01 7.49 -3.52
N SER A 155 22.89 7.99 -2.29
CA SER A 155 23.40 7.32 -1.10
C SER A 155 22.28 6.76 -0.21
N THR A 156 22.59 5.71 0.56
CA THR A 156 21.68 5.15 1.58
C THR A 156 21.23 6.22 2.56
N ARG A 157 22.11 7.15 2.94
CA ARG A 157 21.80 8.29 3.81
C ARG A 157 20.73 9.18 3.20
N GLU A 158 20.90 9.60 1.96
CA GLU A 158 19.95 10.47 1.27
C GLU A 158 18.59 9.78 1.06
N LYS A 159 18.59 8.49 0.71
CA LYS A 159 17.37 7.69 0.59
C LYS A 159 16.58 7.64 1.91
N LEU A 160 17.28 7.36 3.02
CA LEU A 160 16.69 7.34 4.36
C LEU A 160 16.12 8.70 4.76
N LEU A 161 16.92 9.77 4.66
CA LEU A 161 16.49 11.12 5.03
C LEU A 161 15.31 11.59 4.17
N SER A 162 15.33 11.31 2.87
CA SER A 162 14.22 11.63 1.96
C SER A 162 12.94 10.94 2.38
N TYR A 163 12.98 9.64 2.68
CA TYR A 163 11.82 8.88 3.13
C TYR A 163 11.30 9.36 4.49
N LEU A 164 12.18 9.47 5.49
CA LEU A 164 11.79 9.85 6.85
C LEU A 164 11.24 11.30 6.90
N SER A 165 11.80 12.20 6.11
CA SER A 165 11.30 13.57 5.96
C SER A 165 9.89 13.60 5.37
N SER A 166 9.66 12.82 4.32
CA SER A 166 8.33 12.68 3.70
C SER A 166 7.30 12.11 4.69
N GLU A 167 7.68 11.11 5.49
CA GLU A 167 6.81 10.54 6.52
C GLU A 167 6.48 11.54 7.63
N ALA A 168 7.47 12.34 8.07
CA ALA A 168 7.25 13.39 9.06
C ALA A 168 6.26 14.45 8.55
N ILE A 169 6.41 14.88 7.29
CA ILE A 169 5.50 15.85 6.65
C ILE A 169 4.09 15.23 6.52
N ARG A 170 3.98 14.00 6.02
CA ARG A 170 2.69 13.31 5.83
C ARG A 170 1.93 13.13 7.14
N GLN A 171 2.64 12.84 8.24
CA GLN A 171 2.03 12.63 9.56
C GLN A 171 1.91 13.93 10.38
N GLY A 172 2.48 15.06 9.91
CA GLY A 172 2.43 16.35 10.57
C GLY A 172 3.20 16.41 11.90
N LYS A 173 4.19 15.52 12.12
CA LYS A 173 4.93 15.41 13.38
C LYS A 173 6.34 14.87 13.17
N LEU A 174 7.26 15.26 14.06
CA LEU A 174 8.66 14.81 14.01
C LEU A 174 8.91 13.47 14.72
N ALA A 175 7.95 12.99 15.52
CA ALA A 175 7.98 11.67 16.17
C ALA A 175 6.86 10.82 15.59
N PHE A 176 7.20 9.73 14.90
CA PHE A 176 6.24 8.93 14.14
C PHE A 176 6.67 7.47 14.00
N ASP A 177 5.71 6.63 13.67
CA ASP A 177 5.93 5.24 13.32
C ASP A 177 5.84 5.05 11.81
N ILE A 178 6.68 4.14 11.29
CA ILE A 178 6.61 3.70 9.90
C ILE A 178 6.03 2.28 9.82
N PRO A 179 5.38 1.91 8.70
CA PRO A 179 4.73 0.60 8.58
C PRO A 179 5.70 -0.56 8.36
N TYR A 180 6.99 -0.27 8.11
CA TYR A 180 8.01 -1.24 7.75
C TYR A 180 8.87 -1.64 8.96
N ASP A 181 9.23 -2.93 9.07
CA ASP A 181 10.36 -3.35 9.87
C ASP A 181 11.69 -3.00 9.19
N ARG A 182 12.84 -3.34 9.82
CA ARG A 182 14.16 -2.97 9.29
C ARG A 182 14.50 -3.63 7.96
N GLN A 183 14.11 -4.89 7.76
CA GLN A 183 14.32 -5.57 6.48
C GLN A 183 13.41 -4.97 5.42
N GLN A 184 12.13 -4.83 5.73
CA GLN A 184 11.14 -4.25 4.81
C GLN A 184 11.50 -2.82 4.38
N LEU A 185 12.03 -1.98 5.30
CA LEU A 185 12.48 -0.64 4.96
C LEU A 185 13.68 -0.67 4.00
N ALA A 186 14.63 -1.57 4.22
CA ALA A 186 15.78 -1.75 3.33
C ALA A 186 15.33 -2.19 1.93
N ASP A 187 14.43 -3.16 1.86
CA ASP A 187 13.84 -3.66 0.60
C ASP A 187 13.02 -2.56 -0.10
N TYR A 188 12.26 -1.76 0.65
CA TYR A 188 11.49 -0.63 0.11
C TYR A 188 12.37 0.47 -0.49
N LEU A 189 13.50 0.77 0.16
CA LEU A 189 14.47 1.79 -0.29
C LEU A 189 15.50 1.25 -1.29
N SER A 190 15.45 -0.05 -1.60
CA SER A 190 16.43 -0.73 -2.45
C SER A 190 17.86 -0.48 -1.97
N VAL A 191 18.15 -0.87 -0.72
CA VAL A 191 19.45 -0.78 -0.07
C VAL A 191 19.76 -2.04 0.73
N GLU A 192 21.03 -2.33 0.95
CA GLU A 192 21.45 -3.40 1.85
C GLU A 192 21.06 -3.08 3.31
N ARG A 193 20.43 -4.06 4.00
CA ARG A 193 19.99 -3.90 5.39
C ARG A 193 21.14 -3.52 6.33
N ALA A 194 22.32 -4.14 6.13
CA ALA A 194 23.51 -3.85 6.95
C ALA A 194 23.98 -2.41 6.75
N ALA A 195 24.05 -1.94 5.50
CA ALA A 195 24.42 -0.57 5.15
C ALA A 195 23.41 0.44 5.73
N MET A 196 22.12 0.16 5.63
CA MET A 196 21.06 0.98 6.21
C MET A 196 21.17 1.06 7.73
N SER A 197 21.42 -0.07 8.42
CA SER A 197 21.55 -0.09 9.88
C SER A 197 22.80 0.68 10.36
N ALA A 198 23.90 0.59 9.63
CA ALA A 198 25.11 1.36 9.90
C ALA A 198 24.85 2.86 9.75
N GLU A 199 24.14 3.26 8.68
CA GLU A 199 23.82 4.67 8.45
C GLU A 199 22.84 5.24 9.48
N LEU A 200 21.83 4.49 9.89
CA LEU A 200 20.93 4.89 10.98
C LEU A 200 21.69 5.10 12.30
N SER A 201 22.68 4.25 12.57
CA SER A 201 23.54 4.40 13.76
C SER A 201 24.41 5.67 13.70
N LYS A 202 24.89 6.05 12.52
CA LYS A 202 25.62 7.31 12.30
C LYS A 202 24.71 8.52 12.50
N LEU A 203 23.52 8.51 11.85
CA LEU A 203 22.53 9.59 11.98
C LEU A 203 22.11 9.81 13.44
N LYS A 204 21.99 8.72 14.22
CA LYS A 204 21.74 8.81 15.66
C LYS A 204 22.88 9.43 16.43
N LYS A 205 24.13 9.03 16.16
CA LYS A 205 25.34 9.61 16.79
C LYS A 205 25.53 11.10 16.46
N GLU A 206 25.16 11.50 15.26
CA GLU A 206 25.17 12.89 14.79
C GLU A 206 24.03 13.74 15.39
N GLY A 207 23.08 13.12 16.13
CA GLY A 207 21.95 13.82 16.73
C GLY A 207 20.86 14.25 15.73
N ILE A 208 20.87 13.74 14.50
CA ILE A 208 19.91 14.08 13.45
C ILE A 208 18.57 13.37 13.71
N LEU A 209 18.60 12.10 14.14
CA LEU A 209 17.42 11.33 14.48
C LEU A 209 17.66 10.43 15.69
N ASP A 210 16.56 9.97 16.29
CA ASP A 210 16.53 8.81 17.17
C ASP A 210 15.59 7.77 16.62
N THR A 211 15.83 6.50 16.97
CA THR A 211 14.99 5.41 16.46
C THR A 211 14.99 4.20 17.38
N GLN A 212 13.80 3.61 17.53
CA GLN A 212 13.59 2.34 18.23
C GLN A 212 12.63 1.48 17.41
N LYS A 213 13.13 0.35 16.88
CA LYS A 213 12.36 -0.48 15.93
C LYS A 213 11.85 0.35 14.74
N ASN A 214 10.53 0.47 14.57
CA ASN A 214 9.85 1.23 13.53
C ASN A 214 9.46 2.67 13.96
N HIS A 215 9.78 3.06 15.20
CA HIS A 215 9.58 4.42 15.70
C HIS A 215 10.79 5.31 15.39
N PHE A 216 10.54 6.53 14.88
CA PHE A 216 11.54 7.52 14.53
C PHE A 216 11.22 8.86 15.15
N VAL A 217 12.27 9.57 15.57
CA VAL A 217 12.19 10.94 16.06
C VAL A 217 13.23 11.77 15.30
N LEU A 218 12.81 12.70 14.47
CA LEU A 218 13.70 13.66 13.79
C LEU A 218 14.01 14.82 14.73
N ARG A 219 15.29 15.12 14.95
CA ARG A 219 15.75 16.15 15.91
C ARG A 219 16.20 17.44 15.24
N SER A 220 16.66 17.36 14.00
CA SER A 220 17.03 18.53 13.21
C SER A 220 16.47 18.39 11.80
N VAL A 221 15.49 19.23 11.47
CA VAL A 221 15.12 19.47 10.09
C VAL A 221 15.94 20.67 9.63
N PRO A 222 16.74 20.57 8.56
CA PRO A 222 17.40 21.76 8.00
C PRO A 222 16.32 22.81 7.69
N GLN A 223 16.49 24.04 8.17
CA GLN A 223 15.53 25.15 8.01
C GLN A 223 15.37 25.66 6.56
N ASN A 224 15.83 24.90 5.56
CA ASN A 224 15.82 25.30 4.16
C ASN A 224 14.78 24.48 3.37
N LEU A 225 13.51 24.58 3.73
CA LEU A 225 12.37 24.19 2.89
C LEU A 225 11.32 25.33 3.02
N GLY A 226 11.64 26.46 2.42
CA GLY A 226 10.72 27.52 2.06
C GLY A 226 10.52 27.51 0.56
#